data_6b200e2ae5390131c0b067964c289d98
#
_entry.id   6b200e2ae5390131c0b067964c289d98
#
_cell.length_a   1.000
_cell.length_b   1.000
_cell.length_c   1.000
_cell.angle_alpha   90.00
_cell.angle_beta   90.00
_cell.angle_gamma   90.00
#
_symmetry.space_group_name_H-M   'P 1'
#
loop_
_entity.id
_entity.type
_entity.pdbx_description
1 polymer ?
#
loop_
_entity_poly.entity_id
_entity_poly.type
_entity_poly.pdbx_seq_one_letter_code
_entity_poly.pdbx_strand_id
1 'polypeptide(L)'
;QRLEEADQRYWAGDNISDYIQPGEKDMLIEELTTKFEDVLKGLVIDIKNDPNSMDTGRRLAKMYVNELMSGRYDPMPKATAFPNDSTTAYKGLLTIRSEIVSMCSHHHQPVKGVAYIGIIAGDSLIGLSKYTRIAQWCARRGTLQEELAMDISREIMKATNSENVGVYVQATHGCVEHRGVEAHSSLTQTTVLEGAFKDCLLYTSDAADE
;
A
#
# COMPACT_ATOMS: atom_id res chain seq x y z
N GLN A 1 13.60 10.70 16.60
CA GLN A 1 14.43 10.31 17.77
C GLN A 1 14.30 8.83 18.09
N ARG A 2 13.11 8.25 18.49
CA ARG A 2 12.97 6.81 18.80
C ARG A 2 13.36 5.87 17.64
N LEU A 3 13.07 6.21 16.40
CA LEU A 3 13.47 5.44 15.22
C LEU A 3 15.00 5.43 15.07
N GLU A 4 15.63 6.56 15.26
CA GLU A 4 17.09 6.71 15.19
C GLU A 4 17.77 5.99 16.36
N GLU A 5 17.25 6.10 17.58
CA GLU A 5 17.75 5.39 18.78
C GLU A 5 17.64 3.87 18.64
N ALA A 6 16.63 3.38 17.90
CA ALA A 6 16.42 1.96 17.60
C ALA A 6 17.15 1.48 16.35
N ASP A 7 17.93 2.33 15.68
CA ASP A 7 18.53 2.07 14.35
C ASP A 7 17.51 1.51 13.34
N GLN A 8 16.27 2.00 13.45
CA GLN A 8 15.16 1.55 12.61
C GLN A 8 15.11 2.34 11.32
N ARG A 9 15.14 1.64 10.19
CA ARG A 9 14.87 2.25 8.89
C ARG A 9 13.45 2.81 8.87
N TYR A 10 13.28 4.02 8.32
CA TYR A 10 11.97 4.68 8.19
C TYR A 10 11.75 5.33 6.83
N TRP A 11 12.08 4.60 5.78
CA TRP A 11 11.80 5.03 4.40
C TRP A 11 10.30 5.20 4.16
N ALA A 12 9.92 5.86 3.06
CA ALA A 12 8.52 6.22 2.79
C ALA A 12 7.57 5.00 2.84
N GLY A 13 7.98 3.85 2.30
CA GLY A 13 7.20 2.61 2.30
C GLY A 13 7.18 1.83 3.63
N ASP A 14 7.99 2.21 4.62
CA ASP A 14 8.05 1.46 5.88
C ASP A 14 6.83 1.74 6.77
N ASN A 15 6.34 0.71 7.44
CA ASN A 15 5.43 0.88 8.58
C ASN A 15 6.25 1.21 9.82
N ILE A 16 5.84 2.22 10.57
CA ILE A 16 6.49 2.69 11.80
C ILE A 16 5.55 2.69 13.01
N SER A 17 4.43 1.97 12.92
CA SER A 17 3.38 1.97 13.95
C SER A 17 3.89 1.58 15.34
N ASP A 18 4.87 0.69 15.44
CA ASP A 18 5.45 0.25 16.71
C ASP A 18 6.19 1.38 17.47
N TYR A 19 6.54 2.45 16.76
CA TYR A 19 7.23 3.62 17.29
C TYR A 19 6.29 4.81 17.54
N ILE A 20 4.99 4.67 17.22
CA ILE A 20 3.99 5.72 17.39
C ILE A 20 3.28 5.53 18.74
N GLN A 21 3.33 6.56 19.57
CA GLN A 21 2.66 6.57 20.87
C GLN A 21 1.22 7.13 20.74
N PRO A 22 0.31 6.80 21.68
CA PRO A 22 -1.02 7.40 21.73
C PRO A 22 -0.96 8.93 21.72
N GLY A 23 -1.75 9.56 20.83
CA GLY A 23 -1.80 11.02 20.67
C GLY A 23 -0.76 11.61 19.71
N GLU A 24 0.30 10.88 19.35
CA GLU A 24 1.33 11.42 18.45
C GLU A 24 0.86 11.63 17.01
N LYS A 25 -0.13 10.86 16.55
CA LYS A 25 -0.74 11.12 15.23
C LYS A 25 -1.45 12.48 15.20
N ASP A 26 -2.10 12.87 16.28
CA ASP A 26 -2.75 14.19 16.37
C ASP A 26 -1.70 15.31 16.41
N MET A 27 -0.62 15.13 17.16
CA MET A 27 0.52 16.07 17.17
C MET A 27 1.14 16.20 15.78
N LEU A 28 1.32 15.09 15.06
CA LEU A 28 1.82 15.09 13.69
C LEU A 28 0.89 15.85 12.74
N ILE A 29 -0.43 15.70 12.89
CA ILE A 29 -1.42 16.45 12.11
C ILE A 29 -1.30 17.96 12.38
N GLU A 30 -1.19 18.38 13.64
CA GLU A 30 -1.03 19.82 13.97
C GLU A 30 0.28 20.40 13.39
N GLU A 31 1.39 19.68 13.52
CA GLU A 31 2.66 20.08 12.94
C GLU A 31 2.59 20.18 11.40
N LEU A 32 2.05 19.15 10.74
CA LEU A 32 1.89 19.15 9.29
C LEU A 32 0.91 20.23 8.82
N THR A 33 -0.12 20.55 9.59
CA THR A 33 -1.03 21.66 9.28
C THR A 33 -0.26 22.95 9.07
N THR A 34 0.60 23.32 10.02
CA THR A 34 1.43 24.53 9.93
C THR A 34 2.36 24.49 8.69
N LYS A 35 3.00 23.34 8.45
CA LYS A 35 3.89 23.18 7.29
C LYS A 35 3.16 23.32 5.96
N PHE A 36 1.96 22.75 5.84
CA PHE A 36 1.13 22.90 4.64
C PHE A 36 0.61 24.33 4.46
N GLU A 37 0.26 25.02 5.54
CA GLU A 37 -0.07 26.44 5.46
C GLU A 37 1.11 27.27 4.94
N ASP A 38 2.34 26.97 5.36
CA ASP A 38 3.53 27.65 4.87
C ASP A 38 3.79 27.35 3.39
N VAL A 39 3.52 26.13 2.92
CA VAL A 39 3.55 25.81 1.49
C VAL A 39 2.52 26.64 0.72
N LEU A 40 1.28 26.73 1.20
CA LEU A 40 0.23 27.53 0.57
C LEU A 40 0.59 29.01 0.50
N LYS A 41 1.14 29.58 1.59
CA LYS A 41 1.68 30.96 1.61
C LYS A 41 2.81 31.13 0.60
N GLY A 42 3.70 30.14 0.49
CA GLY A 42 4.78 30.14 -0.52
C GLY A 42 4.27 30.11 -1.97
N LEU A 43 3.09 29.52 -2.20
CA LEU A 43 2.36 29.58 -3.48
C LEU A 43 1.57 30.89 -3.67
N VAL A 44 1.71 31.85 -2.76
CA VAL A 44 1.02 33.16 -2.77
C VAL A 44 -0.50 33.01 -2.67
N ILE A 45 -0.98 32.03 -1.90
CA ILE A 45 -2.42 31.80 -1.62
C ILE A 45 -2.78 32.52 -0.32
N ASP A 46 -3.80 33.38 -0.36
CA ASP A 46 -4.31 34.07 0.83
C ASP A 46 -5.21 33.17 1.68
N ILE A 47 -4.59 32.33 2.50
CA ILE A 47 -5.32 31.39 3.38
C ILE A 47 -6.10 32.07 4.52
N LYS A 48 -5.97 33.39 4.68
CA LYS A 48 -6.73 34.12 5.72
C LYS A 48 -8.08 34.60 5.23
N ASN A 49 -8.16 35.04 3.99
CA ASN A 49 -9.38 35.67 3.44
C ASN A 49 -10.05 34.83 2.36
N ASP A 50 -9.38 33.81 1.77
CA ASP A 50 -10.01 32.88 0.85
C ASP A 50 -10.77 31.79 1.61
N PRO A 51 -12.12 31.80 1.62
CA PRO A 51 -12.92 30.84 2.36
C PRO A 51 -12.75 29.38 1.86
N ASN A 52 -12.23 29.18 0.65
CA ASN A 52 -11.98 27.83 0.12
C ASN A 52 -10.64 27.25 0.59
N SER A 53 -9.66 28.13 0.88
CA SER A 53 -8.28 27.73 1.21
C SER A 53 -7.94 27.81 2.70
N MET A 54 -8.76 28.47 3.52
CA MET A 54 -8.45 28.73 4.94
C MET A 54 -8.20 27.45 5.76
N ASP A 55 -8.87 26.33 5.45
CA ASP A 55 -8.71 25.05 6.14
C ASP A 55 -7.85 24.03 5.34
N THR A 56 -7.29 24.43 4.21
CA THR A 56 -6.60 23.50 3.30
C THR A 56 -5.39 22.85 3.94
N GLY A 57 -4.61 23.59 4.72
CA GLY A 57 -3.46 23.05 5.45
C GLY A 57 -3.86 21.87 6.36
N ARG A 58 -4.92 22.05 7.15
CA ARG A 58 -5.44 21.01 8.05
C ARG A 58 -6.06 19.83 7.30
N ARG A 59 -6.78 20.10 6.21
CA ARG A 59 -7.36 19.02 5.36
C ARG A 59 -6.25 18.18 4.74
N LEU A 60 -5.18 18.79 4.24
CA LEU A 60 -4.03 18.07 3.71
C LEU A 60 -3.34 17.23 4.80
N ALA A 61 -3.08 17.81 5.97
CA ALA A 61 -2.46 17.09 7.08
C ALA A 61 -3.26 15.83 7.47
N LYS A 62 -4.57 15.96 7.67
CA LYS A 62 -5.45 14.83 7.97
C LYS A 62 -5.49 13.79 6.86
N MET A 63 -5.59 14.22 5.61
CA MET A 63 -5.58 13.35 4.44
C MET A 63 -4.29 12.52 4.39
N TYR A 64 -3.13 13.14 4.57
CA TYR A 64 -1.86 12.42 4.58
C TYR A 64 -1.77 11.41 5.71
N VAL A 65 -2.04 11.81 6.95
CA VAL A 65 -1.82 10.95 8.12
C VAL A 65 -2.89 9.86 8.25
N ASN A 66 -4.17 10.19 8.03
CA ASN A 66 -5.27 9.27 8.32
C ASN A 66 -5.77 8.47 7.11
N GLU A 67 -5.40 8.88 5.89
CA GLU A 67 -5.92 8.27 4.67
C GLU A 67 -4.80 7.74 3.78
N LEU A 68 -3.99 8.63 3.17
CA LEU A 68 -3.00 8.24 2.16
C LEU A 68 -1.82 7.46 2.73
N MET A 69 -1.40 7.77 3.96
CA MET A 69 -0.28 7.13 4.64
C MET A 69 -0.69 6.42 5.94
N SER A 70 -1.97 6.11 6.12
CA SER A 70 -2.44 5.42 7.33
C SER A 70 -1.73 4.07 7.56
N GLY A 71 -1.42 3.33 6.50
CA GLY A 71 -0.66 2.08 6.59
C GLY A 71 0.80 2.25 7.03
N ARG A 72 1.32 3.50 7.06
CA ARG A 72 2.62 3.81 7.65
C ARG A 72 2.55 3.95 9.16
N TYR A 73 1.46 4.53 9.68
CA TYR A 73 1.30 4.91 11.09
C TYR A 73 0.44 3.94 11.88
N ASP A 74 -0.40 3.15 11.23
CA ASP A 74 -1.30 2.20 11.88
C ASP A 74 -0.76 0.77 11.78
N PRO A 75 -0.98 -0.07 12.80
CA PRO A 75 -0.56 -1.46 12.77
C PRO A 75 -1.30 -2.24 11.68
N MET A 76 -0.70 -3.37 11.28
CA MET A 76 -1.33 -4.27 10.31
C MET A 76 -2.72 -4.72 10.81
N PRO A 77 -3.74 -4.76 9.94
CA PRO A 77 -5.06 -5.26 10.30
C PRO A 77 -4.98 -6.69 10.85
N LYS A 78 -5.62 -6.93 11.98
CA LYS A 78 -5.64 -8.26 12.60
C LYS A 78 -6.17 -9.31 11.61
N ALA A 79 -5.35 -10.28 11.28
CA ALA A 79 -5.67 -11.42 10.45
C ALA A 79 -5.55 -12.69 11.31
N THR A 80 -6.69 -13.23 11.75
CA THR A 80 -6.70 -14.50 12.49
C THR A 80 -6.68 -15.63 11.49
N ALA A 81 -5.64 -16.45 11.57
CA ALA A 81 -5.56 -17.70 10.82
C ALA A 81 -6.42 -18.79 11.49
N PHE A 82 -6.92 -19.70 10.68
CA PHE A 82 -7.63 -20.91 11.12
C PHE A 82 -7.08 -22.11 10.36
N PRO A 83 -7.09 -23.31 10.99
CA PRO A 83 -6.52 -24.51 10.39
C PRO A 83 -7.22 -24.90 9.07
N ASN A 84 -6.43 -25.38 8.12
CA ASN A 84 -6.85 -25.98 6.86
C ASN A 84 -6.58 -27.50 6.89
N ASP A 85 -6.96 -28.16 7.96
CA ASP A 85 -6.58 -29.53 8.32
C ASP A 85 -7.72 -30.55 8.25
N SER A 86 -8.91 -30.14 7.81
CA SER A 86 -10.05 -31.04 7.68
C SER A 86 -9.86 -32.03 6.54
N THR A 87 -10.66 -33.11 6.54
CA THR A 87 -10.72 -34.09 5.43
C THR A 87 -11.12 -33.45 4.10
N THR A 88 -11.66 -32.23 4.15
CA THR A 88 -12.02 -31.35 3.02
C THR A 88 -11.09 -30.17 2.88
N ALA A 89 -9.83 -30.26 3.37
CA ALA A 89 -8.85 -29.21 3.28
C ALA A 89 -8.73 -28.66 1.85
N TYR A 90 -8.81 -27.34 1.72
CA TYR A 90 -8.68 -26.68 0.43
C TYR A 90 -7.23 -26.72 -0.03
N LYS A 91 -6.97 -27.33 -1.18
CA LYS A 91 -5.63 -27.48 -1.77
C LYS A 91 -5.47 -26.76 -3.12
N GLY A 92 -6.51 -26.01 -3.52
CA GLY A 92 -6.52 -25.30 -4.79
C GLY A 92 -5.91 -23.91 -4.70
N LEU A 93 -5.92 -23.25 -5.84
CA LEU A 93 -5.55 -21.84 -5.96
C LEU A 93 -6.73 -20.96 -5.52
N LEU A 94 -6.51 -20.17 -4.47
CA LEU A 94 -7.41 -19.08 -4.07
C LEU A 94 -6.94 -17.78 -4.71
N THR A 95 -7.81 -17.10 -5.43
CA THR A 95 -7.51 -15.79 -6.03
C THR A 95 -8.41 -14.71 -5.47
N ILE A 96 -7.81 -13.58 -5.13
CA ILE A 96 -8.51 -12.40 -4.63
C ILE A 96 -8.17 -11.20 -5.53
N ARG A 97 -9.19 -10.47 -5.99
CA ARG A 97 -9.06 -9.18 -6.63
C ARG A 97 -9.32 -8.08 -5.60
N SER A 98 -8.36 -7.20 -5.40
CA SER A 98 -8.45 -6.10 -4.44
C SER A 98 -8.19 -4.77 -5.11
N GLU A 99 -9.13 -3.84 -5.03
CA GLU A 99 -8.87 -2.46 -5.42
C GLU A 99 -7.92 -1.80 -4.44
N ILE A 100 -6.93 -1.09 -4.97
CA ILE A 100 -5.92 -0.39 -4.21
C ILE A 100 -5.83 1.07 -4.62
N VAL A 101 -5.63 1.92 -3.63
CA VAL A 101 -5.20 3.31 -3.82
C VAL A 101 -3.93 3.49 -3.02
N SER A 102 -2.87 3.89 -3.70
CA SER A 102 -1.57 4.17 -3.14
C SER A 102 -1.10 5.57 -3.52
N MET A 103 0.08 5.93 -3.10
CA MET A 103 0.71 7.19 -3.43
C MET A 103 2.16 6.95 -3.85
N CYS A 104 2.55 7.46 -5.01
CA CYS A 104 3.93 7.37 -5.47
C CYS A 104 4.84 8.21 -4.56
N SER A 105 5.93 7.60 -4.07
CA SER A 105 6.90 8.27 -3.19
C SER A 105 7.62 9.46 -3.85
N HIS A 106 7.73 9.48 -5.18
CA HIS A 106 8.48 10.52 -5.89
C HIS A 106 7.78 11.89 -5.94
N HIS A 107 6.48 11.91 -6.23
CA HIS A 107 5.73 13.15 -6.46
C HIS A 107 4.47 13.25 -5.60
N HIS A 108 4.24 12.28 -4.72
CA HIS A 108 3.03 12.17 -3.89
C HIS A 108 1.73 12.27 -4.70
N GLN A 109 1.77 11.78 -5.95
CA GLN A 109 0.59 11.67 -6.78
C GLN A 109 -0.09 10.31 -6.58
N PRO A 110 -1.43 10.23 -6.72
CA PRO A 110 -2.15 8.98 -6.51
C PRO A 110 -1.74 7.90 -7.50
N VAL A 111 -1.70 6.68 -7.01
CA VAL A 111 -1.58 5.43 -7.78
C VAL A 111 -2.87 4.66 -7.56
N LYS A 112 -3.63 4.39 -8.63
CA LYS A 112 -4.92 3.70 -8.55
C LYS A 112 -4.90 2.45 -9.39
N GLY A 113 -5.36 1.34 -8.82
CA GLY A 113 -5.34 0.09 -9.56
C GLY A 113 -5.95 -1.07 -8.82
N VAL A 114 -5.52 -2.25 -9.24
CA VAL A 114 -5.99 -3.52 -8.72
C VAL A 114 -4.79 -4.41 -8.40
N ALA A 115 -4.83 -5.05 -7.24
CA ALA A 115 -3.96 -6.15 -6.89
C ALA A 115 -4.73 -7.48 -7.05
N TYR A 116 -4.19 -8.40 -7.81
CA TYR A 116 -4.62 -9.78 -7.87
C TYR A 116 -3.65 -10.60 -7.01
N ILE A 117 -4.21 -11.30 -6.03
CA ILE A 117 -3.44 -12.08 -5.06
C ILE A 117 -3.83 -13.54 -5.24
N GLY A 118 -2.88 -14.37 -5.62
CA GLY A 118 -3.05 -15.81 -5.73
C GLY A 118 -2.36 -16.52 -4.56
N ILE A 119 -3.03 -17.47 -3.91
CA ILE A 119 -2.45 -18.26 -2.83
C ILE A 119 -2.79 -19.73 -3.05
N ILE A 120 -1.78 -20.60 -3.01
CA ILE A 120 -1.99 -22.03 -2.82
C ILE A 120 -2.00 -22.26 -1.32
N ALA A 121 -3.17 -22.68 -0.80
CA ALA A 121 -3.37 -22.81 0.63
C ALA A 121 -2.43 -23.88 1.22
N GLY A 122 -1.78 -23.53 2.30
CA GLY A 122 -1.02 -24.43 3.16
C GLY A 122 -1.89 -24.98 4.30
N ASP A 123 -1.28 -25.12 5.47
CA ASP A 123 -1.91 -25.65 6.67
C ASP A 123 -2.89 -24.67 7.34
N SER A 124 -2.92 -23.43 6.90
CA SER A 124 -3.81 -22.41 7.43
C SER A 124 -4.38 -21.49 6.37
N LEU A 125 -5.53 -20.90 6.67
CA LEU A 125 -6.24 -19.90 5.88
C LEU A 125 -6.58 -18.70 6.76
N ILE A 126 -6.83 -17.55 6.14
CA ILE A 126 -7.40 -16.37 6.80
C ILE A 126 -8.74 -15.99 6.16
N GLY A 127 -9.54 -15.20 6.88
CA GLY A 127 -10.83 -14.75 6.34
C GLY A 127 -10.64 -13.94 5.05
N LEU A 128 -11.49 -14.16 4.04
CA LEU A 128 -11.37 -13.59 2.68
C LEU A 128 -11.16 -12.07 2.67
N SER A 129 -11.88 -11.33 3.54
CA SER A 129 -11.73 -9.88 3.66
C SER A 129 -10.34 -9.44 4.18
N LYS A 130 -9.57 -10.36 4.78
CA LYS A 130 -8.25 -10.02 5.35
C LYS A 130 -7.21 -9.80 4.27
N TYR A 131 -7.27 -10.57 3.19
CA TYR A 131 -6.40 -10.38 2.03
C TYR A 131 -6.51 -8.96 1.47
N THR A 132 -7.75 -8.51 1.22
CA THR A 132 -8.00 -7.13 0.76
C THR A 132 -7.53 -6.08 1.76
N ARG A 133 -7.79 -6.27 3.07
CA ARG A 133 -7.37 -5.32 4.10
C ARG A 133 -5.84 -5.22 4.22
N ILE A 134 -5.12 -6.33 4.10
CA ILE A 134 -3.65 -6.34 4.08
C ILE A 134 -3.13 -5.61 2.84
N ALA A 135 -3.66 -5.90 1.65
CA ALA A 135 -3.27 -5.22 0.42
C ALA A 135 -3.51 -3.70 0.50
N GLN A 136 -4.66 -3.28 0.99
CA GLN A 136 -4.99 -1.86 1.18
C GLN A 136 -4.10 -1.19 2.24
N TRP A 137 -3.75 -1.90 3.32
CA TRP A 137 -2.84 -1.39 4.34
C TRP A 137 -1.42 -1.22 3.80
N CYS A 138 -0.92 -2.17 3.00
CA CYS A 138 0.36 -2.03 2.29
C CYS A 138 0.32 -0.85 1.30
N ALA A 139 -0.78 -0.66 0.58
CA ALA A 139 -0.93 0.42 -0.39
C ALA A 139 -0.96 1.82 0.24
N ARG A 140 -1.42 1.96 1.48
CA ARG A 140 -1.54 3.25 2.18
C ARG A 140 -0.22 3.68 2.83
N ARG A 141 0.82 3.73 2.02
CA ARG A 141 2.17 4.23 2.34
C ARG A 141 2.67 5.02 1.13
N GLY A 142 3.70 5.83 1.28
CA GLY A 142 4.36 6.46 0.13
C GLY A 142 5.39 5.48 -0.46
N THR A 143 5.02 4.66 -1.44
CA THR A 143 5.88 3.58 -1.94
C THR A 143 5.94 3.50 -3.46
N LEU A 144 6.89 2.77 -4.00
CA LEU A 144 6.93 2.38 -5.41
C LEU A 144 6.01 1.18 -5.65
N GLN A 145 5.51 1.01 -6.87
CA GLN A 145 4.60 -0.09 -7.18
C GLN A 145 5.28 -1.46 -7.05
N GLU A 146 6.56 -1.53 -7.36
CA GLU A 146 7.39 -2.73 -7.22
C GLU A 146 7.51 -3.16 -5.75
N GLU A 147 7.82 -2.20 -4.86
CA GLU A 147 7.87 -2.43 -3.42
C GLU A 147 6.50 -2.81 -2.86
N LEU A 148 5.42 -2.16 -3.33
CA LEU A 148 4.05 -2.48 -2.94
C LEU A 148 3.69 -3.94 -3.24
N ALA A 149 4.03 -4.44 -4.42
CA ALA A 149 3.76 -5.83 -4.80
C ALA A 149 4.54 -6.81 -3.90
N MET A 150 5.80 -6.51 -3.60
CA MET A 150 6.63 -7.31 -2.66
C MET A 150 6.08 -7.27 -1.24
N ASP A 151 5.65 -6.11 -0.76
CA ASP A 151 5.09 -5.95 0.59
C ASP A 151 3.79 -6.73 0.74
N ILE A 152 2.89 -6.66 -0.24
CA ILE A 152 1.64 -7.44 -0.22
C ILE A 152 1.97 -8.94 -0.16
N SER A 153 2.88 -9.42 -1.01
CA SER A 153 3.29 -10.84 -1.01
C SER A 153 3.82 -11.26 0.35
N ARG A 154 4.79 -10.51 0.89
CA ARG A 154 5.42 -10.80 2.18
C ARG A 154 4.41 -10.84 3.34
N GLU A 155 3.51 -9.87 3.42
CA GLU A 155 2.55 -9.81 4.52
C GLU A 155 1.46 -10.89 4.41
N ILE A 156 1.06 -11.27 3.19
CA ILE A 156 0.15 -12.41 2.97
C ILE A 156 0.83 -13.74 3.33
N MET A 157 2.09 -13.95 2.92
CA MET A 157 2.86 -15.14 3.31
C MET A 157 2.93 -15.30 4.83
N LYS A 158 3.25 -14.21 5.56
CA LYS A 158 3.26 -14.21 7.03
C LYS A 158 1.89 -14.53 7.62
N ALA A 159 0.83 -13.91 7.11
CA ALA A 159 -0.52 -14.05 7.65
C ALA A 159 -1.13 -15.45 7.42
N THR A 160 -0.74 -16.12 6.34
CA THR A 160 -1.27 -17.45 5.93
C THR A 160 -0.32 -18.60 6.24
N ASN A 161 0.92 -18.31 6.63
CA ASN A 161 2.00 -19.28 6.75
C ASN A 161 2.17 -20.13 5.47
N SER A 162 1.95 -19.53 4.29
CA SER A 162 2.13 -20.17 2.99
C SER A 162 3.30 -19.53 2.26
N GLU A 163 4.16 -20.34 1.68
CA GLU A 163 5.25 -19.89 0.81
C GLU A 163 4.81 -19.66 -0.63
N ASN A 164 3.59 -20.11 -0.99
CA ASN A 164 3.09 -20.10 -2.34
C ASN A 164 2.13 -18.92 -2.55
N VAL A 165 2.68 -17.75 -2.82
CA VAL A 165 1.92 -16.50 -3.03
C VAL A 165 2.36 -15.84 -4.32
N GLY A 166 1.39 -15.50 -5.16
CA GLY A 166 1.57 -14.66 -6.35
C GLY A 166 0.83 -13.33 -6.18
N VAL A 167 1.46 -12.24 -6.54
CA VAL A 167 0.85 -10.90 -6.54
C VAL A 167 1.09 -10.24 -7.88
N TYR A 168 0.01 -9.85 -8.55
CA TYR A 168 0.04 -9.05 -9.75
C TYR A 168 -0.68 -7.73 -9.48
N VAL A 169 0.02 -6.62 -9.69
CA VAL A 169 -0.51 -5.27 -9.52
C VAL A 169 -0.58 -4.58 -10.86
N GLN A 170 -1.75 -4.06 -11.19
CA GLN A 170 -1.99 -3.25 -12.37
C GLN A 170 -2.53 -1.90 -11.92
N ALA A 171 -1.82 -0.80 -12.24
CA ALA A 171 -2.20 0.52 -11.76
C ALA A 171 -1.80 1.64 -12.73
N THR A 172 -2.54 2.75 -12.64
CA THR A 172 -2.22 4.03 -13.25
C THR A 172 -1.57 4.96 -12.23
N HIS A 173 -0.70 5.83 -12.71
CA HIS A 173 0.11 6.73 -11.88
C HIS A 173 -0.16 8.18 -12.21
N GLY A 174 -0.72 8.95 -11.28
CA GLY A 174 -0.99 10.36 -11.48
C GLY A 174 0.25 11.19 -11.82
N CYS A 175 1.43 10.77 -11.37
CA CYS A 175 2.69 11.42 -11.73
C CYS A 175 3.09 11.23 -13.21
N VAL A 176 2.51 10.27 -13.90
CA VAL A 176 2.70 10.00 -15.33
C VAL A 176 1.54 10.53 -16.16
N GLU A 177 0.30 10.44 -15.63
CA GLU A 177 -0.93 10.81 -16.34
C GLU A 177 -1.19 12.32 -16.34
N HIS A 178 -0.97 13.00 -15.19
CA HIS A 178 -1.47 14.37 -14.97
C HIS A 178 -0.37 15.44 -14.99
N ARG A 179 0.88 15.07 -15.19
CA ARG A 179 2.04 15.95 -15.25
C ARG A 179 3.20 15.27 -15.99
N GLY A 180 4.26 16.06 -16.27
CA GLY A 180 5.46 15.56 -16.93
C GLY A 180 5.18 15.09 -18.34
N VAL A 181 5.21 13.78 -18.58
CA VAL A 181 4.99 13.19 -19.91
C VAL A 181 3.52 13.16 -20.35
N GLU A 182 2.58 13.32 -19.40
CA GLU A 182 1.12 13.35 -19.64
C GLU A 182 0.59 12.15 -20.47
N ALA A 183 1.09 10.96 -20.16
CA ALA A 183 0.68 9.72 -20.84
C ALA A 183 -0.61 9.17 -20.21
N HIS A 184 -1.76 9.69 -20.63
CA HIS A 184 -3.08 9.42 -20.02
C HIS A 184 -3.55 7.96 -20.11
N SER A 185 -3.01 7.15 -21.00
CA SER A 185 -3.33 5.72 -21.13
C SER A 185 -2.23 4.81 -20.56
N SER A 186 -1.25 5.37 -19.85
CA SER A 186 -0.16 4.60 -19.28
C SER A 186 -0.66 3.67 -18.18
N LEU A 187 -0.29 2.39 -18.28
CA LEU A 187 -0.66 1.35 -17.33
C LEU A 187 0.60 0.60 -16.93
N THR A 188 0.90 0.59 -15.64
CA THR A 188 2.06 -0.11 -15.09
C THR A 188 1.61 -1.45 -14.50
N GLN A 189 2.36 -2.50 -14.80
CA GLN A 189 2.11 -3.85 -14.34
C GLN A 189 3.35 -4.37 -13.61
N THR A 190 3.17 -4.92 -12.42
CA THR A 190 4.23 -5.53 -11.63
C THR A 190 3.78 -6.89 -11.12
N THR A 191 4.68 -7.86 -11.14
CA THR A 191 4.40 -9.23 -10.73
C THR A 191 5.45 -9.69 -9.72
N VAL A 192 4.99 -10.30 -8.63
CA VAL A 192 5.84 -10.98 -7.64
C VAL A 192 5.32 -12.40 -7.50
N LEU A 193 6.18 -13.39 -7.68
CA LEU A 193 5.82 -14.79 -7.62
C LEU A 193 6.72 -15.49 -6.60
N GLU A 194 6.13 -16.21 -5.65
CA GLU A 194 6.83 -16.94 -4.62
C GLU A 194 6.38 -18.40 -4.58
N GLY A 195 7.28 -19.27 -4.12
CA GLY A 195 7.05 -20.71 -4.07
C GLY A 195 6.70 -21.32 -5.44
N ALA A 196 5.64 -22.11 -5.47
CA ALA A 196 5.20 -22.81 -6.69
C ALA A 196 4.77 -21.87 -7.84
N PHE A 197 4.52 -20.60 -7.57
CA PHE A 197 4.21 -19.65 -8.63
C PHE A 197 5.43 -19.28 -9.48
N LYS A 198 6.66 -19.47 -8.97
CA LYS A 198 7.90 -19.19 -9.74
C LYS A 198 8.01 -20.07 -10.98
N ASP A 199 7.53 -21.29 -10.88
CA ASP A 199 7.58 -22.26 -11.98
C ASP A 199 6.51 -21.99 -13.06
N CYS A 200 5.46 -21.21 -12.73
CA CYS A 200 4.39 -20.86 -13.66
C CYS A 200 4.79 -19.78 -14.68
N LEU A 201 5.84 -19.01 -14.46
CA LEU A 201 6.31 -17.96 -15.38
C LEU A 201 6.79 -18.52 -16.72
N LEU A 202 7.28 -19.75 -16.74
CA LEU A 202 7.77 -20.39 -17.96
C LEU A 202 6.66 -20.71 -18.97
N TYR A 203 5.42 -20.89 -18.48
CA TYR A 203 4.26 -21.19 -19.33
C TYR A 203 3.55 -19.96 -19.90
N THR A 204 3.75 -18.77 -19.31
CA THR A 204 3.09 -17.55 -19.78
C THR A 204 3.92 -16.80 -20.83
N SER A 205 5.24 -17.02 -20.90
CA SER A 205 6.09 -16.47 -21.95
C SER A 205 5.88 -17.17 -23.29
N ASP A 206 5.64 -18.47 -23.29
CA ASP A 206 5.45 -19.25 -24.51
C ASP A 206 4.05 -19.06 -25.14
N ALA A 207 3.05 -18.61 -24.36
CA ALA A 207 1.71 -18.35 -24.85
C ALA A 207 1.53 -16.96 -25.47
N ALA A 208 2.53 -16.09 -25.37
CA ALA A 208 2.51 -14.74 -25.97
C ALA A 208 3.15 -14.69 -27.37
N ASP A 209 3.79 -15.77 -27.80
CA ASP A 209 4.48 -15.89 -29.09
C ASP A 209 3.69 -16.72 -30.15
N GLU A 210 2.45 -17.15 -29.83
CA GLU A 210 1.49 -17.75 -30.79
C GLU A 210 0.33 -16.77 -31.09
#